data_87a0476ac200f6002c16c60805acf328
#
_entry.id   87a0476ac200f6002c16c60805acf328
#
_cell.length_a   1.000
_cell.length_b   1.000
_cell.length_c   1.000
_cell.angle_alpha   90.00
_cell.angle_beta   90.00
_cell.angle_gamma   90.00
#
_symmetry.space_group_name_H-M   'P 1'
#
loop_
_entity.id
_entity.type
_entity.pdbx_description
1 polymer ?
#
loop_
_entity_poly.entity_id
_entity_poly.type
_entity_poly.pdbx_seq_one_letter_code
_entity_poly.pdbx_strand_id
1 'polypeptide(L)'
;MAKLIVGNVDNEAMIGDTKRASLPLRQVSAIAARRLVWQMASDDVAILPSPVSVPMIEYVSAVMRRSLSTTQIVSPSSDISDPVVLTSDRLLDEATLAALRGLRVGGAGWTVYPYFHTSSVGLLCDQLDIAQPVSNGSHFMEQAGAELLNRKAVFRALASGRVGCADGRVCRSFGEFYLTLRDMLAKYASVIVKQDVNAGGDGNIAVTLERRTSYPGVRKVYALTHLSDVDTVFARDLWSRQTDTAGNCQVVVERFHEGSDVLYAEYEIGADAIRLVSYGDLRMDASGDKRGNGMIMWTGFQIPSQLSPGVIDTFLAQGDVLASISQRLGFVGRANFDAIMTDDGEVVFTEINGRIGGCSHLDAILCELVGPDYLSTHAVVTRNRVPARDLRAALTVSHRLTQQRDEAGVVVLTEDMAGTGTIEYMVYARNLSGALALERTFQREFEMAQESVAVPG
;
A
#
# COMPACT_ATOMS: atom_id res chain seq x y z
N MET A 1 -10.36 24.41 -0.53
CA MET A 1 -8.93 24.75 -0.34
C MET A 1 -8.14 23.75 -1.16
N ALA A 2 -7.17 24.22 -1.95
CA ALA A 2 -6.33 23.34 -2.75
C ALA A 2 -5.46 22.43 -1.85
N LYS A 3 -5.06 21.28 -2.37
CA LYS A 3 -4.20 20.33 -1.64
C LYS A 3 -2.77 20.39 -2.14
N LEU A 4 -1.82 20.22 -1.23
CA LEU A 4 -0.48 19.77 -1.53
C LEU A 4 -0.42 18.26 -1.31
N ILE A 5 -0.41 17.48 -2.38
CA ILE A 5 -0.33 16.04 -2.36
C ILE A 5 1.13 15.62 -2.32
N VAL A 6 1.51 14.77 -1.34
CA VAL A 6 2.90 14.34 -1.16
C VAL A 6 3.02 12.84 -1.37
N GLY A 7 3.69 12.44 -2.44
CA GLY A 7 3.85 11.03 -2.85
C GLY A 7 5.04 10.32 -2.20
N ASN A 8 5.18 10.42 -0.90
CA ASN A 8 6.29 9.85 -0.12
C ASN A 8 6.09 8.37 0.26
N VAL A 9 5.74 7.56 -0.73
CA VAL A 9 5.59 6.11 -0.59
C VAL A 9 6.94 5.47 -0.28
N ASP A 10 6.96 4.51 0.64
CA ASP A 10 8.13 3.70 1.03
C ASP A 10 9.39 4.54 1.33
N ASN A 11 9.20 5.65 2.01
CA ASN A 11 10.29 6.49 2.51
C ASN A 11 11.00 5.87 3.73
N GLU A 12 11.96 6.59 4.30
CA GLU A 12 12.78 6.13 5.43
C GLU A 12 11.94 5.76 6.67
N ALA A 13 10.85 6.48 6.92
CA ALA A 13 9.96 6.20 8.05
C ALA A 13 9.21 4.88 7.87
N MET A 14 9.04 4.41 6.62
CA MET A 14 8.28 3.20 6.31
C MET A 14 9.17 1.97 6.09
N ILE A 15 10.34 2.12 5.49
CA ILE A 15 11.22 0.99 5.16
C ILE A 15 12.62 1.08 5.79
N GLY A 16 12.87 2.13 6.57
CA GLY A 16 14.18 2.38 7.15
C GLY A 16 15.19 2.85 6.11
N ASP A 17 16.32 2.15 5.97
CA ASP A 17 17.35 2.50 5.00
C ASP A 17 16.91 2.17 3.57
N THR A 18 16.45 3.18 2.84
CA THR A 18 15.96 3.05 1.46
C THR A 18 17.00 2.49 0.50
N LYS A 19 18.30 2.67 0.79
CA LYS A 19 19.40 2.15 -0.04
C LYS A 19 19.57 0.63 0.06
N ARG A 20 19.09 0.03 1.16
CA ARG A 20 19.08 -1.43 1.35
C ARG A 20 17.92 -2.12 0.66
N ALA A 21 16.84 -1.37 0.35
CA ALA A 21 15.74 -1.90 -0.42
C ALA A 21 16.19 -2.25 -1.85
N SER A 22 15.73 -3.38 -2.37
CA SER A 22 16.08 -3.79 -3.74
C SER A 22 15.53 -2.79 -4.77
N LEU A 23 16.23 -2.60 -5.88
CA LEU A 23 15.77 -1.71 -6.95
C LEU A 23 14.34 -2.07 -7.43
N PRO A 24 13.97 -3.36 -7.63
CA PRO A 24 12.60 -3.71 -8.00
C PRO A 24 11.56 -3.26 -6.97
N LEU A 25 11.85 -3.36 -5.67
CA LEU A 25 10.93 -2.88 -4.63
C LEU A 25 10.76 -1.36 -4.72
N ARG A 26 11.86 -0.61 -4.82
CA ARG A 26 11.82 0.84 -4.96
C ARG A 26 11.07 1.31 -6.20
N GLN A 27 11.20 0.60 -7.32
CA GLN A 27 10.45 0.88 -8.56
C GLN A 27 8.94 0.68 -8.37
N VAL A 28 8.53 -0.36 -7.66
CA VAL A 28 7.11 -0.58 -7.31
C VAL A 28 6.57 0.59 -6.47
N SER A 29 7.36 1.11 -5.55
CA SER A 29 7.01 2.26 -4.71
C SER A 29 6.81 3.54 -5.53
N ALA A 30 7.67 3.78 -6.51
CA ALA A 30 7.55 4.93 -7.41
C ALA A 30 6.26 4.86 -8.24
N ILE A 31 5.91 3.67 -8.75
CA ILE A 31 4.65 3.43 -9.45
C ILE A 31 3.46 3.73 -8.53
N ALA A 32 3.50 3.27 -7.29
CA ALA A 32 2.45 3.51 -6.31
C ALA A 32 2.25 5.01 -6.02
N ALA A 33 3.31 5.81 -5.97
CA ALA A 33 3.21 7.25 -5.76
C ALA A 33 2.47 7.96 -6.91
N ARG A 34 2.63 7.51 -8.15
CA ARG A 34 1.94 8.09 -9.32
C ARG A 34 0.43 7.89 -9.29
N ARG A 35 -0.10 6.90 -8.54
CA ARG A 35 -1.54 6.72 -8.35
C ARG A 35 -2.22 7.91 -7.68
N LEU A 36 -1.47 8.76 -6.97
CA LEU A 36 -2.01 9.93 -6.30
C LEU A 36 -2.54 11.01 -7.25
N VAL A 37 -2.17 10.99 -8.54
CA VAL A 37 -2.72 11.91 -9.54
C VAL A 37 -4.24 11.78 -9.71
N TRP A 38 -4.79 10.60 -9.42
CA TRP A 38 -6.22 10.35 -9.43
C TRP A 38 -6.99 11.09 -8.34
N GLN A 39 -6.30 11.56 -7.32
CA GLN A 39 -6.88 12.28 -6.18
C GLN A 39 -6.71 13.80 -6.31
N MET A 40 -6.04 14.27 -7.37
CA MET A 40 -5.86 15.70 -7.64
C MET A 40 -7.15 16.36 -8.13
N ALA A 41 -7.47 17.51 -7.57
CA ALA A 41 -8.39 18.48 -8.18
C ALA A 41 -7.62 19.45 -9.10
N SER A 42 -8.35 20.25 -9.87
CA SER A 42 -7.73 21.16 -10.87
C SER A 42 -6.76 22.19 -10.28
N ASP A 43 -6.92 22.55 -9.00
CA ASP A 43 -6.08 23.54 -8.31
C ASP A 43 -5.04 22.90 -7.38
N ASP A 44 -5.01 21.56 -7.29
CA ASP A 44 -4.07 20.85 -6.42
C ASP A 44 -2.67 20.83 -7.02
N VAL A 45 -1.67 20.72 -6.15
CA VAL A 45 -0.27 20.54 -6.52
C VAL A 45 0.19 19.20 -5.94
N ALA A 46 0.98 18.46 -6.70
CA ALA A 46 1.58 17.21 -6.23
C ALA A 46 3.11 17.27 -6.23
N ILE A 47 3.73 16.69 -5.22
CA ILE A 47 5.15 16.37 -5.21
C ILE A 47 5.30 14.84 -5.27
N LEU A 48 5.91 14.34 -6.35
CA LEU A 48 6.07 12.93 -6.64
C LEU A 48 7.56 12.59 -6.83
N PRO A 49 7.99 11.36 -6.53
CA PRO A 49 9.40 10.95 -6.67
C PRO A 49 9.92 11.06 -8.11
N SER A 50 9.02 10.95 -9.10
CA SER A 50 9.34 11.03 -10.52
C SER A 50 8.18 11.65 -11.33
N PRO A 51 8.45 12.22 -12.50
CA PRO A 51 7.41 12.79 -13.37
C PRO A 51 6.35 11.76 -13.79
N VAL A 52 5.16 12.24 -14.08
CA VAL A 52 4.09 11.46 -14.73
C VAL A 52 4.06 11.86 -16.21
N SER A 53 3.87 10.90 -17.09
CA SER A 53 3.85 11.18 -18.54
C SER A 53 2.65 12.04 -18.96
N VAL A 54 2.86 12.89 -19.96
CA VAL A 54 1.79 13.75 -20.50
C VAL A 54 0.55 12.93 -20.92
N PRO A 55 0.68 11.80 -21.66
CA PRO A 55 -0.48 11.00 -22.01
C PRO A 55 -1.27 10.48 -20.81
N MET A 56 -0.59 10.16 -19.70
CA MET A 56 -1.26 9.72 -18.48
C MET A 56 -2.02 10.86 -17.79
N ILE A 57 -1.45 12.07 -17.73
CA ILE A 57 -2.13 13.25 -17.17
C ILE A 57 -3.36 13.63 -17.99
N GLU A 58 -3.24 13.62 -19.32
CA GLU A 58 -4.38 13.85 -20.24
C GLU A 58 -5.49 12.82 -20.03
N TYR A 59 -5.11 11.54 -19.88
CA TYR A 59 -6.05 10.45 -19.63
C TYR A 59 -6.77 10.62 -18.27
N VAL A 60 -6.02 10.88 -17.20
CA VAL A 60 -6.61 11.15 -15.87
C VAL A 60 -7.55 12.35 -15.93
N SER A 61 -7.13 13.44 -16.59
CA SER A 61 -7.94 14.66 -16.78
C SER A 61 -9.28 14.34 -17.46
N ALA A 62 -9.24 13.53 -18.52
CA ALA A 62 -10.45 13.14 -19.27
C ALA A 62 -11.38 12.25 -18.43
N VAL A 63 -10.83 11.22 -17.75
CA VAL A 63 -11.63 10.29 -16.94
C VAL A 63 -12.25 10.98 -15.73
N MET A 64 -11.48 11.83 -15.03
CA MET A 64 -11.91 12.53 -13.82
C MET A 64 -12.63 13.86 -14.12
N ARG A 65 -12.79 14.23 -15.40
CA ARG A 65 -13.40 15.50 -15.84
C ARG A 65 -12.80 16.72 -15.14
N ARG A 66 -11.47 16.74 -15.01
CA ARG A 66 -10.69 17.78 -14.34
C ARG A 66 -9.64 18.35 -15.28
N SER A 67 -9.23 19.58 -15.05
CA SER A 67 -8.12 20.19 -15.80
C SER A 67 -6.84 20.01 -15.01
N LEU A 68 -6.04 18.98 -15.36
CA LEU A 68 -4.74 18.74 -14.77
C LEU A 68 -3.61 19.04 -15.76
N SER A 69 -2.47 19.46 -15.24
CA SER A 69 -1.27 19.78 -16.00
C SER A 69 -0.03 19.16 -15.34
N THR A 70 0.94 18.77 -16.13
CA THR A 70 2.26 18.35 -15.63
C THR A 70 2.99 19.45 -14.85
N THR A 71 2.64 20.74 -15.07
CA THR A 71 3.20 21.87 -14.33
C THR A 71 2.77 21.94 -12.87
N GLN A 72 1.72 21.21 -12.48
CA GLN A 72 1.26 21.07 -11.10
C GLN A 72 1.99 19.93 -10.36
N ILE A 73 2.88 19.21 -11.04
CA ILE A 73 3.62 18.08 -10.46
C ILE A 73 5.09 18.48 -10.32
N VAL A 74 5.54 18.62 -9.08
CA VAL A 74 6.94 18.82 -8.74
C VAL A 74 7.60 17.46 -8.55
N SER A 75 8.69 17.22 -9.27
CA SER A 75 9.52 16.03 -9.08
C SER A 75 10.92 16.49 -8.71
N PRO A 76 11.35 16.26 -7.45
CA PRO A 76 12.67 16.69 -7.00
C PRO A 76 13.79 16.06 -7.83
N SER A 77 14.89 16.80 -8.00
CA SER A 77 16.06 16.35 -8.74
C SER A 77 16.57 14.98 -8.29
N SER A 78 17.05 14.18 -9.22
CA SER A 78 17.57 12.83 -9.00
C SER A 78 19.02 12.78 -8.54
N ASP A 79 19.69 13.92 -8.41
CA ASP A 79 21.14 13.97 -8.05
C ASP A 79 21.42 13.57 -6.59
N ILE A 80 20.34 13.44 -5.79
CA ILE A 80 20.42 13.04 -4.40
C ILE A 80 20.00 11.58 -4.27
N SER A 81 20.93 10.71 -4.15
CA SER A 81 21.00 9.32 -3.66
C SER A 81 19.95 8.30 -4.13
N ASP A 82 18.71 8.62 -4.49
CA ASP A 82 17.71 7.65 -4.97
C ASP A 82 16.58 8.32 -5.75
N PRO A 83 16.56 8.24 -7.10
CA PRO A 83 15.56 8.91 -7.93
C PRO A 83 14.16 8.28 -7.83
N VAL A 84 14.03 7.14 -7.15
CA VAL A 84 12.82 6.32 -7.16
C VAL A 84 11.96 6.57 -5.92
N VAL A 85 12.57 6.97 -4.79
CA VAL A 85 11.89 7.22 -3.52
C VAL A 85 11.92 8.71 -3.20
N LEU A 86 10.81 9.26 -2.72
CA LEU A 86 10.77 10.62 -2.19
C LEU A 86 11.25 10.60 -0.72
N THR A 87 12.57 10.67 -0.56
CA THR A 87 13.23 10.73 0.75
C THR A 87 13.02 12.08 1.41
N SER A 88 13.28 12.16 2.73
CA SER A 88 13.23 13.43 3.48
C SER A 88 14.15 14.48 2.88
N ASP A 89 15.38 14.10 2.48
CA ASP A 89 16.34 15.00 1.86
C ASP A 89 15.82 15.58 0.54
N ARG A 90 15.16 14.77 -0.29
CA ARG A 90 14.55 15.23 -1.54
C ARG A 90 13.30 16.08 -1.31
N LEU A 91 12.51 15.75 -0.29
CA LEU A 91 11.29 16.48 0.04
C LEU A 91 11.60 17.89 0.55
N LEU A 92 12.67 18.03 1.33
CA LEU A 92 13.07 19.29 2.00
C LEU A 92 14.19 20.03 1.29
N ASP A 93 14.61 19.57 0.09
CA ASP A 93 15.61 20.26 -0.72
C ASP A 93 15.16 21.69 -1.08
N GLU A 94 16.08 22.66 -1.04
CA GLU A 94 15.75 24.07 -1.26
C GLU A 94 15.19 24.35 -2.65
N ALA A 95 15.66 23.66 -3.69
CA ALA A 95 15.10 23.79 -5.05
C ALA A 95 13.66 23.29 -5.10
N THR A 96 13.35 22.21 -4.40
CA THR A 96 11.98 21.68 -4.25
C THR A 96 11.08 22.66 -3.52
N LEU A 97 11.53 23.20 -2.39
CA LEU A 97 10.79 24.20 -1.61
C LEU A 97 10.57 25.46 -2.41
N ALA A 98 11.56 25.94 -3.16
CA ALA A 98 11.44 27.11 -4.04
C ALA A 98 10.42 26.89 -5.17
N ALA A 99 10.42 25.69 -5.80
CA ALA A 99 9.45 25.33 -6.81
C ALA A 99 8.02 25.31 -6.24
N LEU A 100 7.81 24.74 -5.06
CA LEU A 100 6.51 24.71 -4.40
C LEU A 100 6.03 26.13 -4.02
N ARG A 101 6.91 26.97 -3.48
CA ARG A 101 6.59 28.38 -3.18
C ARG A 101 6.17 29.13 -4.46
N GLY A 102 6.82 28.84 -5.58
CA GLY A 102 6.49 29.45 -6.90
C GLY A 102 5.11 29.04 -7.43
N LEU A 103 4.62 27.86 -7.06
CA LEU A 103 3.29 27.38 -7.45
C LEU A 103 2.17 27.88 -6.52
N ARG A 104 2.49 28.46 -5.38
CA ARG A 104 1.53 29.02 -4.41
C ARG A 104 1.02 30.37 -4.89
N VAL A 105 0.13 30.39 -5.88
CA VAL A 105 -0.41 31.63 -6.48
C VAL A 105 -1.46 32.23 -5.55
N GLY A 106 -1.34 33.55 -5.31
CA GLY A 106 -2.43 34.37 -4.74
C GLY A 106 -2.69 34.25 -3.25
N GLY A 107 -1.76 33.66 -2.44
CA GLY A 107 -1.93 33.59 -0.98
C GLY A 107 -2.99 32.59 -0.51
N ALA A 108 -3.54 31.76 -1.40
CA ALA A 108 -4.46 30.69 -1.05
C ALA A 108 -3.74 29.64 -0.19
N GLY A 109 -4.29 29.34 0.98
CA GLY A 109 -3.74 28.29 1.85
C GLY A 109 -3.91 26.91 1.21
N TRP A 110 -2.89 26.07 1.33
CA TRP A 110 -3.00 24.66 1.03
C TRP A 110 -3.43 23.86 2.26
N THR A 111 -4.03 22.68 2.04
CA THR A 111 -4.07 21.58 3.01
C THR A 111 -3.09 20.53 2.56
N VAL A 112 -2.32 19.95 3.49
CA VAL A 112 -1.42 18.86 3.14
C VAL A 112 -2.19 17.53 3.02
N TYR A 113 -1.88 16.76 1.95
CA TYR A 113 -2.45 15.43 1.70
C TYR A 113 -1.32 14.46 1.35
N PRO A 114 -0.59 13.96 2.36
CA PRO A 114 0.54 13.07 2.14
C PRO A 114 0.08 11.63 1.99
N TYR A 115 0.85 10.83 1.23
CA TYR A 115 0.70 9.39 1.27
C TYR A 115 0.93 8.87 2.69
N PHE A 116 1.97 9.35 3.34
CA PHE A 116 2.32 9.04 4.72
C PHE A 116 2.71 10.33 5.47
N HIS A 117 2.00 10.66 6.52
CA HIS A 117 2.30 11.83 7.32
C HIS A 117 3.48 11.55 8.25
N THR A 118 4.67 11.95 7.85
CA THR A 118 5.94 11.74 8.54
C THR A 118 6.43 13.04 9.18
N SER A 119 7.46 12.95 10.02
CA SER A 119 8.15 14.12 10.56
C SER A 119 8.66 15.08 9.48
N SER A 120 9.15 14.54 8.35
CA SER A 120 9.58 15.38 7.22
C SER A 120 8.42 16.09 6.51
N VAL A 121 7.23 15.49 6.48
CA VAL A 121 6.02 16.17 6.02
C VAL A 121 5.62 17.29 6.98
N GLY A 122 5.75 17.08 8.28
CA GLY A 122 5.55 18.14 9.27
C GLY A 122 6.48 19.33 9.04
N LEU A 123 7.78 19.08 8.86
CA LEU A 123 8.75 20.11 8.52
C LEU A 123 8.44 20.82 7.17
N LEU A 124 7.98 20.07 6.17
CA LEU A 124 7.51 20.67 4.90
C LEU A 124 6.36 21.64 5.13
N CYS A 125 5.40 21.26 5.98
CA CYS A 125 4.27 22.15 6.34
C CYS A 125 4.77 23.44 6.99
N ASP A 126 5.72 23.36 7.92
CA ASP A 126 6.31 24.53 8.59
C ASP A 126 7.04 25.43 7.59
N GLN A 127 7.82 24.87 6.64
CA GLN A 127 8.55 25.60 5.62
C GLN A 127 7.64 26.30 4.59
N LEU A 128 6.43 25.80 4.41
CA LEU A 128 5.44 26.32 3.48
C LEU A 128 4.27 27.01 4.18
N ASP A 129 4.31 27.20 5.49
CA ASP A 129 3.24 27.80 6.28
C ASP A 129 1.86 27.15 6.00
N ILE A 130 1.84 25.80 6.09
CA ILE A 130 0.65 24.97 5.92
C ILE A 130 0.24 24.43 7.30
N ALA A 131 -1.01 24.67 7.67
CA ALA A 131 -1.53 24.14 8.94
C ALA A 131 -1.55 22.60 8.92
N GLN A 132 -1.00 21.99 9.96
CA GLN A 132 -1.04 20.55 10.14
C GLN A 132 -2.39 20.11 10.73
N PRO A 133 -2.83 18.85 10.46
CA PRO A 133 -4.06 18.33 11.02
C PRO A 133 -3.99 18.25 12.54
N VAL A 134 -4.98 18.82 13.23
CA VAL A 134 -5.15 18.72 14.67
C VAL A 134 -6.49 18.05 14.97
N SER A 135 -6.50 17.09 15.87
CA SER A 135 -7.72 16.40 16.31
C SER A 135 -7.86 16.48 17.82
N ASN A 136 -8.99 17.01 18.28
CA ASN A 136 -9.34 17.08 19.71
C ASN A 136 -8.24 17.71 20.60
N GLY A 137 -7.52 18.73 20.06
CA GLY A 137 -6.40 19.36 20.73
C GLY A 137 -5.13 18.50 20.80
N SER A 138 -5.10 17.35 20.14
CA SER A 138 -3.95 16.48 20.05
C SER A 138 -3.02 16.91 18.89
N HIS A 139 -1.75 17.07 19.18
CA HIS A 139 -0.69 17.30 18.18
C HIS A 139 -0.07 15.99 17.67
N PHE A 140 -0.84 14.90 17.71
CA PHE A 140 -0.36 13.56 17.34
C PHE A 140 0.23 13.51 15.94
N MET A 141 -0.44 14.11 14.96
CA MET A 141 0.04 14.13 13.57
C MET A 141 1.31 14.97 13.43
N GLU A 142 1.35 16.15 14.05
CA GLU A 142 2.51 17.05 14.07
C GLU A 142 3.75 16.37 14.68
N GLN A 143 3.56 15.53 15.69
CA GLN A 143 4.62 14.77 16.37
C GLN A 143 4.90 13.41 15.73
N ALA A 144 4.63 13.27 14.44
CA ALA A 144 4.84 12.04 13.66
C ALA A 144 4.09 10.80 14.17
N GLY A 145 2.92 11.01 14.79
CA GLY A 145 2.12 9.92 15.35
C GLY A 145 1.67 8.88 14.32
N ALA A 146 1.52 9.26 13.05
CA ALA A 146 1.23 8.32 11.98
C ALA A 146 2.36 7.29 11.80
N GLU A 147 3.62 7.67 11.98
CA GLU A 147 4.77 6.73 11.96
C GLU A 147 4.64 5.68 13.07
N LEU A 148 4.12 6.08 14.22
CA LEU A 148 3.89 5.19 15.34
C LEU A 148 2.84 4.12 15.02
N LEU A 149 1.73 4.50 14.35
CA LEU A 149 0.66 3.56 13.98
C LEU A 149 1.12 2.52 12.93
N ASN A 150 2.13 2.81 12.14
CA ASN A 150 2.67 1.87 11.16
C ASN A 150 3.65 0.85 11.77
N ARG A 151 3.94 0.94 13.09
CA ARG A 151 4.80 -0.02 13.79
C ARG A 151 4.01 -1.26 14.20
N LYS A 152 4.52 -2.45 13.84
CA LYS A 152 3.85 -3.72 14.15
C LYS A 152 3.79 -4.01 15.64
N ALA A 153 4.79 -3.56 16.41
CA ALA A 153 4.79 -3.65 17.86
C ALA A 153 3.70 -2.78 18.50
N VAL A 154 3.46 -1.59 17.95
CA VAL A 154 2.39 -0.68 18.39
C VAL A 154 1.03 -1.27 18.03
N PHE A 155 0.87 -1.77 16.80
CA PHE A 155 -0.34 -2.48 16.40
C PHE A 155 -0.70 -3.57 17.40
N ARG A 156 0.25 -4.46 17.75
CA ARG A 156 -0.03 -5.51 18.74
C ARG A 156 -0.48 -4.98 20.09
N ALA A 157 0.14 -3.90 20.56
CA ALA A 157 -0.24 -3.30 21.84
C ALA A 157 -1.65 -2.71 21.81
N LEU A 158 -2.08 -2.18 20.65
CA LEU A 158 -3.41 -1.61 20.47
C LEU A 158 -4.47 -2.66 20.16
N ALA A 159 -4.16 -3.68 19.40
CA ALA A 159 -5.10 -4.68 18.87
C ALA A 159 -5.35 -5.84 19.84
N SER A 160 -4.31 -6.32 20.54
CA SER A 160 -4.38 -7.54 21.37
C SER A 160 -5.47 -7.42 22.45
N GLY A 161 -6.36 -8.43 22.49
CA GLY A 161 -7.48 -8.48 23.38
C GLY A 161 -8.66 -7.55 23.04
N ARG A 162 -8.58 -6.82 21.92
CA ARG A 162 -9.67 -5.94 21.44
C ARG A 162 -10.24 -6.41 20.10
N VAL A 163 -9.38 -6.90 19.22
CA VAL A 163 -9.74 -7.50 17.93
C VAL A 163 -9.01 -8.83 17.78
N GLY A 164 -9.38 -9.62 16.78
CA GLY A 164 -8.64 -10.82 16.40
C GLY A 164 -7.20 -10.48 16.07
N CYS A 165 -6.26 -11.08 16.77
CA CYS A 165 -4.83 -10.83 16.61
C CYS A 165 -4.09 -12.16 16.82
N ALA A 166 -3.12 -12.47 15.95
CA ALA A 166 -2.34 -13.70 16.06
C ALA A 166 -1.68 -13.83 17.43
N ASP A 167 -1.61 -15.06 17.97
CA ASP A 167 -0.79 -15.29 19.17
C ASP A 167 0.67 -14.96 18.88
N GLY A 168 1.34 -14.24 19.78
CA GLY A 168 2.70 -13.79 19.57
C GLY A 168 3.15 -12.73 20.56
N ARG A 169 4.39 -12.29 20.37
CA ARG A 169 5.04 -11.31 21.26
C ARG A 169 5.92 -10.32 20.53
N VAL A 170 6.04 -9.13 21.12
CA VAL A 170 7.07 -8.14 20.78
C VAL A 170 8.33 -8.50 21.57
N CYS A 171 9.45 -8.67 20.87
CA CYS A 171 10.74 -8.97 21.46
C CYS A 171 11.65 -7.74 21.30
N ARG A 172 12.19 -7.23 22.42
CA ARG A 172 13.06 -6.05 22.48
C ARG A 172 14.51 -6.36 22.79
N SER A 173 14.80 -7.63 23.05
CA SER A 173 16.16 -8.14 23.30
C SER A 173 16.35 -9.49 22.63
N PHE A 174 17.60 -9.87 22.37
CA PHE A 174 17.92 -11.19 21.85
C PHE A 174 17.40 -12.30 22.76
N GLY A 175 17.50 -12.14 24.08
CA GLY A 175 17.03 -13.14 25.03
C GLY A 175 15.53 -13.38 24.95
N GLU A 176 14.73 -12.29 24.87
CA GLU A 176 13.28 -12.40 24.66
C GLU A 176 12.96 -13.07 23.32
N PHE A 177 13.66 -12.68 22.27
CA PHE A 177 13.49 -13.24 20.93
C PHE A 177 13.76 -14.75 20.90
N TYR A 178 14.91 -15.16 21.44
CA TYR A 178 15.33 -16.58 21.46
C TYR A 178 14.32 -17.46 22.19
N LEU A 179 13.91 -17.04 23.39
CA LEU A 179 12.92 -17.78 24.15
C LEU A 179 11.56 -17.84 23.44
N THR A 180 11.08 -16.69 22.96
CA THR A 180 9.79 -16.62 22.26
C THR A 180 9.78 -17.46 20.98
N LEU A 181 10.85 -17.40 20.19
CA LEU A 181 10.95 -18.18 18.94
C LEU A 181 10.85 -19.68 19.21
N ARG A 182 11.55 -20.19 20.23
CA ARG A 182 11.50 -21.58 20.61
C ARG A 182 10.14 -22.01 21.16
N ASP A 183 9.57 -21.23 22.06
CA ASP A 183 8.26 -21.52 22.66
C ASP A 183 7.16 -21.54 21.61
N MET A 184 7.18 -20.55 20.70
CA MET A 184 6.19 -20.45 19.62
C MET A 184 6.31 -21.58 18.60
N LEU A 185 7.54 -21.97 18.21
CA LEU A 185 7.76 -23.08 17.30
C LEU A 185 7.37 -24.44 17.95
N ALA A 186 7.60 -24.60 19.25
CA ALA A 186 7.15 -25.78 19.96
C ALA A 186 5.61 -25.91 20.00
N LYS A 187 4.92 -24.77 20.01
CA LYS A 187 3.45 -24.70 20.08
C LYS A 187 2.78 -24.82 18.72
N TYR A 188 3.33 -24.17 17.66
CA TYR A 188 2.63 -23.95 16.40
C TYR A 188 3.32 -24.52 15.16
N ALA A 189 4.47 -25.16 15.30
CA ALA A 189 5.31 -25.66 14.21
C ALA A 189 5.75 -24.60 13.17
N SER A 190 5.00 -23.54 12.94
CA SER A 190 5.33 -22.45 12.01
C SER A 190 5.06 -21.10 12.65
N VAL A 191 6.01 -20.19 12.55
CA VAL A 191 5.93 -18.81 13.04
C VAL A 191 6.40 -17.82 11.99
N ILE A 192 5.90 -16.59 12.09
CA ILE A 192 6.37 -15.44 11.31
C ILE A 192 7.13 -14.49 12.22
N VAL A 193 8.31 -14.08 11.78
CA VAL A 193 9.13 -13.03 12.42
C VAL A 193 9.02 -11.81 11.53
N LYS A 194 8.49 -10.72 12.08
CA LYS A 194 8.26 -9.46 11.38
C LYS A 194 9.18 -8.36 11.90
N GLN A 195 9.78 -7.60 11.00
CA GLN A 195 10.39 -6.32 11.38
C GLN A 195 9.32 -5.35 11.88
N ASP A 196 9.66 -4.52 12.85
CA ASP A 196 8.74 -3.53 13.41
C ASP A 196 8.33 -2.46 12.38
N VAL A 197 9.30 -2.05 11.57
CA VAL A 197 9.14 -1.07 10.48
C VAL A 197 9.50 -1.76 9.17
N ASN A 198 8.53 -1.99 8.33
CA ASN A 198 8.68 -2.43 6.94
C ASN A 198 7.31 -2.50 6.24
N ALA A 199 7.30 -2.47 4.90
CA ALA A 199 6.10 -2.52 4.08
C ALA A 199 6.07 -3.75 3.16
N GLY A 200 4.87 -4.15 2.71
CA GLY A 200 4.67 -5.18 1.69
C GLY A 200 5.18 -6.57 2.05
N GLY A 201 5.38 -6.87 3.33
CA GLY A 201 5.91 -8.17 3.78
C GLY A 201 7.41 -8.36 3.55
N ASP A 202 8.13 -7.34 3.06
CA ASP A 202 9.56 -7.44 2.71
C ASP A 202 10.46 -7.78 3.90
N GLY A 203 10.06 -7.37 5.11
CA GLY A 203 10.71 -7.72 6.38
C GLY A 203 10.20 -8.98 7.06
N ASN A 204 9.32 -9.75 6.43
CA ASN A 204 8.74 -10.93 7.04
C ASN A 204 9.55 -12.20 6.73
N ILE A 205 9.80 -13.00 7.75
CA ILE A 205 10.51 -14.28 7.65
C ILE A 205 9.65 -15.35 8.31
N ALA A 206 9.45 -16.48 7.62
CA ALA A 206 8.88 -17.67 8.26
C ALA A 206 9.99 -18.59 8.82
N VAL A 207 9.78 -19.11 10.01
CA VAL A 207 10.57 -20.19 10.57
C VAL A 207 9.61 -21.36 10.84
N THR A 208 9.94 -22.53 10.33
CA THR A 208 9.01 -23.68 10.35
C THR A 208 9.72 -24.99 10.61
N LEU A 209 9.04 -25.91 11.28
CA LEU A 209 9.43 -27.31 11.45
C LEU A 209 8.75 -28.20 10.38
N GLU A 210 7.99 -27.61 9.47
CA GLU A 210 7.31 -28.31 8.39
C GLU A 210 8.15 -28.34 7.11
N ARG A 211 7.92 -29.33 6.24
CA ARG A 211 8.59 -29.42 4.93
C ARG A 211 7.96 -28.50 3.88
N ARG A 212 7.66 -27.26 4.25
CA ARG A 212 7.06 -26.28 3.38
C ARG A 212 8.07 -25.19 3.04
N THR A 213 8.14 -24.79 1.78
CA THR A 213 9.13 -23.83 1.27
C THR A 213 8.53 -22.47 0.83
N SER A 214 7.20 -22.34 0.83
CA SER A 214 6.52 -21.12 0.39
C SER A 214 5.41 -20.75 1.37
N TYR A 215 5.40 -19.49 1.80
CA TYR A 215 4.44 -18.90 2.73
C TYR A 215 3.97 -17.55 2.17
N PRO A 216 2.65 -17.29 2.08
CA PRO A 216 2.13 -16.00 1.64
C PRO A 216 2.65 -14.83 2.50
N GLY A 217 3.00 -13.71 1.87
CA GLY A 217 3.45 -12.52 2.59
C GLY A 217 4.80 -12.65 3.31
N VAL A 218 5.60 -13.67 2.96
CA VAL A 218 6.91 -13.96 3.55
C VAL A 218 7.98 -13.95 2.47
N ARG A 219 9.07 -13.24 2.72
CA ARG A 219 10.19 -13.14 1.78
C ARG A 219 11.19 -14.29 1.89
N LYS A 220 11.37 -14.82 3.07
CA LYS A 220 12.33 -15.90 3.32
C LYS A 220 11.76 -16.94 4.27
N VAL A 221 12.01 -18.19 3.96
CA VAL A 221 11.59 -19.33 4.78
C VAL A 221 12.83 -20.06 5.30
N TYR A 222 12.86 -20.32 6.59
CA TYR A 222 13.81 -21.21 7.24
C TYR A 222 13.07 -22.49 7.67
N ALA A 223 13.15 -23.52 6.84
CA ALA A 223 12.65 -24.84 7.19
C ALA A 223 13.71 -25.58 8.00
N LEU A 224 13.39 -25.88 9.25
CA LEU A 224 14.25 -26.58 10.20
C LEU A 224 13.78 -28.03 10.32
N THR A 225 14.69 -28.94 10.66
CA THR A 225 14.33 -30.34 10.80
C THR A 225 13.81 -30.65 12.22
N HIS A 226 14.43 -30.00 13.20
CA HIS A 226 14.10 -30.19 14.62
C HIS A 226 14.06 -28.85 15.36
N LEU A 227 13.31 -28.80 16.46
CA LEU A 227 13.30 -27.62 17.35
C LEU A 227 14.70 -27.31 17.93
N SER A 228 15.56 -28.34 18.08
CA SER A 228 16.95 -28.17 18.51
C SER A 228 17.81 -27.35 17.54
N ASP A 229 17.40 -27.25 16.28
CA ASP A 229 18.10 -26.47 15.25
C ASP A 229 17.95 -24.97 15.50
N VAL A 230 16.97 -24.57 16.33
CA VAL A 230 16.87 -23.21 16.88
C VAL A 230 17.88 -23.05 18.01
N ASP A 231 19.14 -23.06 17.65
CA ASP A 231 20.22 -22.77 18.59
C ASP A 231 20.49 -21.28 18.73
N THR A 232 21.42 -20.90 19.60
CA THR A 232 21.75 -19.50 19.84
C THR A 232 22.46 -18.86 18.64
N VAL A 233 23.13 -19.60 17.78
CA VAL A 233 23.83 -19.11 16.59
C VAL A 233 22.81 -18.73 15.52
N PHE A 234 21.91 -19.66 15.21
CA PHE A 234 20.82 -19.41 14.26
C PHE A 234 19.94 -18.22 14.70
N ALA A 235 19.49 -18.25 15.95
CA ALA A 235 18.63 -17.20 16.49
C ALA A 235 19.33 -15.84 16.51
N ARG A 236 20.63 -15.78 16.78
CA ARG A 236 21.41 -14.52 16.79
C ARG A 236 21.58 -13.97 15.39
N ASP A 237 21.86 -14.81 14.39
CA ASP A 237 21.91 -14.38 12.97
C ASP A 237 20.56 -13.81 12.53
N LEU A 238 19.48 -14.52 12.85
CA LEU A 238 18.13 -14.06 12.52
C LEU A 238 17.75 -12.75 13.21
N TRP A 239 18.04 -12.62 14.52
CA TRP A 239 17.85 -11.38 15.27
C TRP A 239 18.60 -10.21 14.65
N SER A 240 19.90 -10.38 14.37
CA SER A 240 20.74 -9.33 13.79
C SER A 240 20.20 -8.85 12.43
N ARG A 241 19.79 -9.80 11.57
CA ARG A 241 19.19 -9.46 10.26
C ARG A 241 17.91 -8.67 10.39
N GLN A 242 17.10 -8.96 11.43
CA GLN A 242 15.81 -8.30 11.62
C GLN A 242 15.93 -6.95 12.36
N THR A 243 17.03 -6.71 13.08
CA THR A 243 17.23 -5.48 13.84
C THR A 243 18.40 -4.61 13.33
N ASP A 244 19.18 -5.08 12.34
CA ASP A 244 20.30 -4.35 11.73
C ASP A 244 19.87 -3.32 10.67
N THR A 245 18.65 -2.85 10.74
CA THR A 245 18.11 -1.82 9.84
C THR A 245 17.69 -0.60 10.64
N ALA A 246 17.85 0.59 10.05
CA ALA A 246 17.47 1.84 10.70
C ALA A 246 16.01 1.77 11.19
N GLY A 247 15.78 2.10 12.45
CA GLY A 247 14.47 2.11 13.07
C GLY A 247 13.97 0.77 13.62
N ASN A 248 14.61 -0.37 13.32
CA ASN A 248 14.24 -1.69 13.83
C ASN A 248 15.09 -2.09 15.03
N CYS A 249 14.66 -1.74 16.24
CA CYS A 249 15.29 -2.18 17.50
C CYS A 249 14.52 -3.30 18.20
N GLN A 250 13.44 -3.77 17.61
CA GLN A 250 12.56 -4.80 18.11
C GLN A 250 11.94 -5.61 16.95
N VAL A 251 11.47 -6.81 17.22
CA VAL A 251 10.79 -7.66 16.25
C VAL A 251 9.49 -8.20 16.85
N VAL A 252 8.59 -8.60 15.98
CA VAL A 252 7.35 -9.28 16.37
C VAL A 252 7.47 -10.74 15.94
N VAL A 253 7.23 -11.67 16.86
CA VAL A 253 7.15 -13.10 16.59
C VAL A 253 5.71 -13.52 16.79
N GLU A 254 5.08 -14.10 15.77
CA GLU A 254 3.66 -14.49 15.77
C GLU A 254 3.48 -15.90 15.24
N ARG A 255 2.39 -16.58 15.68
CA ARG A 255 1.89 -17.76 14.98
C ARG A 255 1.72 -17.42 13.50
N PHE A 256 2.25 -18.24 12.61
CA PHE A 256 1.87 -18.17 11.22
C PHE A 256 0.48 -18.81 11.06
N HIS A 257 -0.46 -18.05 10.52
CA HIS A 257 -1.77 -18.55 10.14
C HIS A 257 -1.77 -18.86 8.65
N GLU A 258 -2.17 -20.06 8.30
CA GLU A 258 -2.54 -20.38 6.94
C GLU A 258 -3.90 -19.76 6.68
N GLY A 259 -3.91 -18.68 5.96
CA GLY A 259 -5.12 -17.99 5.55
C GLY A 259 -5.21 -18.02 4.02
N SER A 260 -6.36 -18.37 3.51
CA SER A 260 -6.62 -18.32 2.07
C SER A 260 -6.89 -16.91 1.59
N ASP A 261 -7.53 -16.09 2.43
CA ASP A 261 -8.02 -14.78 2.04
C ASP A 261 -7.34 -13.68 2.87
N VAL A 262 -6.77 -12.72 2.18
CA VAL A 262 -6.18 -11.51 2.77
C VAL A 262 -7.14 -10.37 2.54
N LEU A 263 -7.58 -9.73 3.62
CA LEU A 263 -8.58 -8.68 3.65
C LEU A 263 -7.94 -7.33 3.91
N TYR A 264 -8.56 -6.28 3.41
CA TYR A 264 -8.28 -4.91 3.82
C TYR A 264 -9.57 -4.12 4.05
N ALA A 265 -9.54 -3.18 4.98
CA ALA A 265 -10.55 -2.15 5.12
C ALA A 265 -9.86 -0.79 5.21
N GLU A 266 -10.32 0.16 4.41
CA GLU A 266 -9.83 1.53 4.40
C GLU A 266 -10.84 2.45 5.05
N TYR A 267 -10.35 3.29 5.94
CA TYR A 267 -11.15 4.28 6.67
C TYR A 267 -10.61 5.70 6.43
N GLU A 268 -11.53 6.64 6.33
CA GLU A 268 -11.28 8.07 6.51
C GLU A 268 -11.55 8.42 7.96
N ILE A 269 -10.52 8.81 8.68
CA ILE A 269 -10.58 9.14 10.10
C ILE A 269 -10.46 10.67 10.24
N GLY A 270 -11.55 11.32 10.58
CA GLY A 270 -11.60 12.75 10.91
C GLY A 270 -11.56 12.99 12.40
N ALA A 271 -11.50 14.26 12.81
CA ALA A 271 -11.55 14.64 14.23
C ALA A 271 -12.84 14.14 14.92
N ASP A 272 -13.98 14.31 14.24
CA ASP A 272 -15.30 14.06 14.81
C ASP A 272 -16.02 12.85 14.21
N ALA A 273 -15.53 12.29 13.10
CA ALA A 273 -16.20 11.22 12.38
C ALA A 273 -15.22 10.21 11.81
N ILE A 274 -15.67 8.97 11.73
CA ILE A 274 -15.01 7.87 11.06
C ILE A 274 -15.92 7.38 9.95
N ARG A 275 -15.38 7.20 8.74
CA ARG A 275 -16.13 6.69 7.60
C ARG A 275 -15.38 5.52 6.99
N LEU A 276 -16.03 4.38 6.85
CA LEU A 276 -15.55 3.30 5.99
C LEU A 276 -15.54 3.79 4.55
N VAL A 277 -14.40 3.65 3.89
CA VAL A 277 -14.21 4.09 2.50
C VAL A 277 -14.36 2.92 1.55
N SER A 278 -13.65 1.84 1.81
CA SER A 278 -13.58 0.68 0.95
C SER A 278 -13.15 -0.55 1.75
N TYR A 279 -13.55 -1.73 1.29
CA TYR A 279 -13.06 -3.01 1.81
C TYR A 279 -13.05 -4.04 0.70
N GLY A 280 -12.19 -5.02 0.80
CA GLY A 280 -12.08 -6.06 -0.21
C GLY A 280 -11.00 -7.08 0.09
N ASP A 281 -10.73 -7.89 -0.91
CA ASP A 281 -9.74 -8.95 -0.87
C ASP A 281 -8.48 -8.53 -1.63
N LEU A 282 -7.31 -8.98 -1.17
CA LEU A 282 -6.08 -8.91 -1.96
C LEU A 282 -6.03 -10.09 -2.93
N ARG A 283 -5.86 -9.79 -4.20
CA ARG A 283 -5.60 -10.82 -5.22
C ARG A 283 -4.14 -11.24 -5.13
N MET A 284 -3.92 -12.51 -4.87
CA MET A 284 -2.59 -13.10 -4.73
C MET A 284 -2.35 -14.05 -5.90
N ASP A 285 -1.20 -13.97 -6.53
CA ASP A 285 -0.79 -14.90 -7.59
C ASP A 285 0.45 -15.67 -7.14
N ALA A 286 0.39 -16.98 -7.28
CA ALA A 286 1.54 -17.85 -7.17
C ALA A 286 2.37 -17.80 -8.48
N SER A 287 2.74 -16.59 -8.96
CA SER A 287 3.61 -16.45 -10.11
C SER A 287 5.02 -16.90 -9.72
N GLY A 288 5.21 -18.22 -9.74
CA GLY A 288 6.52 -18.79 -9.60
C GLY A 288 7.40 -18.26 -10.73
N ASP A 289 8.53 -17.64 -10.38
CA ASP A 289 9.69 -17.65 -11.25
C ASP A 289 9.84 -19.09 -11.79
N LYS A 290 10.17 -19.24 -13.09
CA LYS A 290 10.40 -20.54 -13.74
C LYS A 290 11.42 -21.43 -13.02
N ARG A 291 11.99 -20.97 -11.91
CA ARG A 291 12.94 -21.66 -11.02
C ARG A 291 12.30 -22.28 -9.77
N GLY A 292 10.97 -22.28 -9.63
CA GLY A 292 10.28 -23.00 -8.55
C GLY A 292 10.31 -22.36 -7.16
N ASN A 293 10.84 -21.15 -7.00
CA ASN A 293 10.71 -20.36 -5.80
C ASN A 293 9.38 -19.59 -5.84
N GLY A 294 8.28 -20.30 -5.59
CA GLY A 294 6.94 -19.76 -5.63
C GLY A 294 6.70 -18.74 -4.52
N MET A 295 7.15 -17.49 -4.73
CA MET A 295 6.74 -16.38 -3.89
C MET A 295 5.30 -16.00 -4.28
N ILE A 296 4.37 -16.13 -3.35
CA ILE A 296 2.99 -15.68 -3.55
C ILE A 296 2.99 -14.16 -3.40
N MET A 297 2.70 -13.46 -4.50
CA MET A 297 2.77 -12.01 -4.55
C MET A 297 1.38 -11.39 -4.70
N TRP A 298 1.20 -10.26 -4.05
CA TRP A 298 0.05 -9.41 -4.28
C TRP A 298 0.04 -8.85 -5.71
N THR A 299 -1.09 -9.02 -6.41
CA THR A 299 -1.25 -8.64 -7.81
C THR A 299 -2.41 -7.68 -8.06
N GLY A 300 -3.19 -7.36 -7.05
CA GLY A 300 -4.32 -6.44 -7.17
C GLY A 300 -5.34 -6.61 -6.07
N PHE A 301 -6.48 -5.95 -6.25
CA PHE A 301 -7.62 -5.97 -5.33
C PHE A 301 -8.86 -6.56 -5.99
N GLN A 302 -9.76 -7.07 -5.18
CA GLN A 302 -11.15 -7.39 -5.52
C GLN A 302 -12.06 -6.67 -4.51
N ILE A 303 -12.98 -5.87 -5.00
CA ILE A 303 -13.84 -4.98 -4.22
C ILE A 303 -15.30 -5.16 -4.69
N PRO A 304 -16.26 -5.30 -3.77
CA PRO A 304 -16.07 -5.65 -2.37
C PRO A 304 -15.61 -7.10 -2.21
N SER A 305 -15.22 -7.48 -0.98
CA SER A 305 -14.92 -8.88 -0.65
C SER A 305 -16.12 -9.78 -0.94
N GLN A 306 -15.84 -11.01 -1.39
CA GLN A 306 -16.86 -12.02 -1.67
C GLN A 306 -17.03 -13.06 -0.53
N LEU A 307 -16.42 -12.81 0.61
CA LEU A 307 -16.61 -13.63 1.80
C LEU A 307 -18.05 -13.57 2.29
N SER A 308 -18.43 -14.52 3.14
CA SER A 308 -19.78 -14.56 3.68
C SER A 308 -20.11 -13.28 4.47
N PRO A 309 -21.36 -12.80 4.45
CA PRO A 309 -21.76 -11.59 5.16
C PRO A 309 -21.36 -11.59 6.63
N GLY A 310 -21.49 -12.70 7.35
CA GLY A 310 -21.10 -12.78 8.76
C GLY A 310 -19.61 -12.59 9.03
N VAL A 311 -18.74 -13.02 8.11
CA VAL A 311 -17.29 -12.77 8.17
C VAL A 311 -17.00 -11.29 7.92
N ILE A 312 -17.63 -10.70 6.90
CA ILE A 312 -17.49 -9.29 6.58
C ILE A 312 -17.98 -8.40 7.73
N ASP A 313 -19.15 -8.69 8.30
CA ASP A 313 -19.68 -7.95 9.45
C ASP A 313 -18.71 -8.01 10.64
N THR A 314 -18.15 -9.18 10.94
CA THR A 314 -17.15 -9.35 11.98
C THR A 314 -15.87 -8.56 11.69
N PHE A 315 -15.39 -8.63 10.45
CA PHE A 315 -14.20 -7.91 10.01
C PHE A 315 -14.37 -6.39 10.13
N LEU A 316 -15.47 -5.85 9.61
CA LEU A 316 -15.75 -4.41 9.65
C LEU A 316 -15.99 -3.91 11.08
N ALA A 317 -16.74 -4.65 11.91
CA ALA A 317 -16.94 -4.29 13.30
C ALA A 317 -15.61 -4.20 14.08
N GLN A 318 -14.68 -5.10 13.83
CA GLN A 318 -13.36 -5.03 14.44
C GLN A 318 -12.49 -3.93 13.82
N GLY A 319 -12.63 -3.66 12.53
CA GLY A 319 -12.01 -2.52 11.85
C GLY A 319 -12.44 -1.19 12.47
N ASP A 320 -13.74 -1.02 12.78
CA ASP A 320 -14.29 0.15 13.47
C ASP A 320 -13.65 0.36 14.85
N VAL A 321 -13.33 -0.72 15.57
CA VAL A 321 -12.61 -0.64 16.85
C VAL A 321 -11.21 -0.06 16.63
N LEU A 322 -10.47 -0.54 15.63
CA LEU A 322 -9.12 -0.04 15.33
C LEU A 322 -9.14 1.41 14.84
N ALA A 323 -10.11 1.78 14.01
CA ALA A 323 -10.31 3.14 13.55
C ALA A 323 -10.62 4.09 14.70
N SER A 324 -11.49 3.66 15.64
CA SER A 324 -11.82 4.43 16.86
C SER A 324 -10.62 4.60 17.79
N ILE A 325 -9.77 3.59 17.91
CA ILE A 325 -8.52 3.70 18.69
C ILE A 325 -7.58 4.72 18.03
N SER A 326 -7.41 4.65 16.72
CA SER A 326 -6.55 5.57 15.96
C SER A 326 -7.03 7.01 16.10
N GLN A 327 -8.35 7.25 16.00
CA GLN A 327 -8.96 8.58 16.20
C GLN A 327 -8.70 9.13 17.62
N ARG A 328 -8.87 8.31 18.65
CA ARG A 328 -8.64 8.72 20.06
C ARG A 328 -7.17 9.04 20.34
N LEU A 329 -6.25 8.46 19.62
CA LEU A 329 -4.82 8.83 19.67
C LEU A 329 -4.55 10.19 19.01
N GLY A 330 -5.47 10.70 18.19
CA GLY A 330 -5.34 11.95 17.46
C GLY A 330 -4.96 11.78 15.98
N PHE A 331 -5.04 10.57 15.44
CA PHE A 331 -4.82 10.33 14.03
C PHE A 331 -5.93 10.95 13.17
N VAL A 332 -5.53 11.62 12.10
CA VAL A 332 -6.42 12.19 11.08
C VAL A 332 -5.91 11.80 9.69
N GLY A 333 -6.79 11.31 8.85
CA GLY A 333 -6.48 10.92 7.47
C GLY A 333 -6.94 9.53 7.11
N ARG A 334 -6.41 9.01 6.00
CA ARG A 334 -6.68 7.65 5.55
C ARG A 334 -5.88 6.64 6.36
N ALA A 335 -6.53 5.54 6.74
CA ALA A 335 -5.88 4.40 7.37
C ALA A 335 -6.41 3.10 6.78
N ASN A 336 -5.53 2.11 6.62
CA ASN A 336 -5.88 0.77 6.18
C ASN A 336 -5.60 -0.23 7.29
N PHE A 337 -6.49 -1.18 7.46
CA PHE A 337 -6.36 -2.29 8.40
C PHE A 337 -6.36 -3.59 7.62
N ASP A 338 -5.24 -4.29 7.68
CA ASP A 338 -5.07 -5.56 6.97
C ASP A 338 -5.39 -6.71 7.91
N ALA A 339 -6.11 -7.71 7.40
CA ALA A 339 -6.47 -8.91 8.12
C ALA A 339 -6.35 -10.13 7.21
N ILE A 340 -6.33 -11.29 7.83
CA ILE A 340 -6.48 -12.59 7.16
C ILE A 340 -7.71 -13.30 7.72
N MET A 341 -8.40 -14.03 6.87
CA MET A 341 -9.33 -15.05 7.31
C MET A 341 -8.56 -16.37 7.41
N THR A 342 -8.55 -16.96 8.59
CA THR A 342 -7.90 -18.24 8.83
C THR A 342 -8.74 -19.39 8.28
N ASP A 343 -8.15 -20.58 8.12
CA ASP A 343 -8.86 -21.80 7.69
C ASP A 343 -9.97 -22.20 8.69
N ASP A 344 -9.84 -21.79 9.96
CA ASP A 344 -10.86 -22.00 10.99
C ASP A 344 -12.01 -20.95 10.92
N GLY A 345 -11.95 -20.02 9.98
CA GLY A 345 -12.97 -18.98 9.77
C GLY A 345 -12.84 -17.77 10.71
N GLU A 346 -11.72 -17.63 11.42
CA GLU A 346 -11.47 -16.48 12.28
C GLU A 346 -10.85 -15.32 11.49
N VAL A 347 -11.26 -14.09 11.80
CA VAL A 347 -10.64 -12.87 11.28
C VAL A 347 -9.50 -12.45 12.20
N VAL A 348 -8.29 -12.38 11.65
CA VAL A 348 -7.07 -12.01 12.38
C VAL A 348 -6.43 -10.80 11.71
N PHE A 349 -6.43 -9.66 12.39
CA PHE A 349 -5.76 -8.45 11.94
C PHE A 349 -4.24 -8.61 12.05
N THR A 350 -3.54 -8.11 11.06
CA THR A 350 -2.08 -8.28 10.89
C THR A 350 -1.29 -7.00 11.05
N GLU A 351 -1.90 -5.84 10.71
CA GLU A 351 -1.28 -4.52 10.85
C GLU A 351 -2.29 -3.37 10.72
N ILE A 352 -1.90 -2.21 11.26
CA ILE A 352 -2.49 -0.90 10.97
C ILE A 352 -1.53 -0.17 10.04
N ASN A 353 -2.07 0.34 8.94
CA ASN A 353 -1.39 1.24 8.03
C ASN A 353 -1.98 2.64 8.17
N GLY A 354 -1.43 3.47 9.09
CA GLY A 354 -1.86 4.86 9.33
C GLY A 354 -1.41 5.78 8.19
N ARG A 355 -1.86 5.48 6.97
CA ARG A 355 -1.48 6.17 5.73
C ARG A 355 -2.45 5.82 4.60
N ILE A 356 -2.32 6.53 3.49
CA ILE A 356 -2.98 6.16 2.23
C ILE A 356 -2.56 4.74 1.83
N GLY A 357 -3.52 3.94 1.39
CA GLY A 357 -3.32 2.57 0.95
C GLY A 357 -3.11 2.44 -0.55
N GLY A 358 -2.77 1.22 -0.97
CA GLY A 358 -2.65 0.87 -2.39
C GLY A 358 -3.98 0.92 -3.15
N CYS A 359 -5.12 1.00 -2.44
CA CYS A 359 -6.49 1.05 -2.98
C CYS A 359 -7.13 2.45 -2.93
N SER A 360 -6.56 3.42 -2.19
CA SER A 360 -7.20 4.71 -1.90
C SER A 360 -7.59 5.52 -3.14
N HIS A 361 -6.85 5.41 -4.23
CA HIS A 361 -7.16 6.08 -5.48
C HIS A 361 -8.38 5.49 -6.19
N LEU A 362 -8.69 4.22 -5.95
CA LEU A 362 -9.84 3.53 -6.56
C LEU A 362 -11.17 4.15 -6.12
N ASP A 363 -11.28 4.52 -4.83
CA ASP A 363 -12.44 5.21 -4.29
C ASP A 363 -12.75 6.51 -5.06
N ALA A 364 -11.73 7.34 -5.29
CA ALA A 364 -11.89 8.60 -6.04
C ALA A 364 -12.37 8.35 -7.48
N ILE A 365 -11.80 7.36 -8.17
CA ILE A 365 -12.16 7.01 -9.54
C ILE A 365 -13.60 6.44 -9.59
N LEU A 366 -13.93 5.52 -8.68
CA LEU A 366 -15.23 4.87 -8.68
C LEU A 366 -16.37 5.83 -8.27
N CYS A 367 -16.12 6.74 -7.33
CA CYS A 367 -17.06 7.79 -7.00
C CYS A 367 -17.36 8.69 -8.20
N GLU A 368 -16.38 8.99 -9.05
CA GLU A 368 -16.56 9.79 -10.27
C GLU A 368 -17.30 9.01 -11.38
N LEU A 369 -16.92 7.74 -11.62
CA LEU A 369 -17.42 6.97 -12.75
C LEU A 369 -18.77 6.29 -12.48
N VAL A 370 -18.99 5.88 -11.25
CA VAL A 370 -20.16 5.05 -10.85
C VAL A 370 -21.04 5.80 -9.85
N GLY A 371 -20.42 6.49 -8.91
CA GLY A 371 -21.08 7.16 -7.79
C GLY A 371 -20.65 6.63 -6.43
N PRO A 372 -21.02 7.30 -5.34
CA PRO A 372 -20.58 6.98 -3.98
C PRO A 372 -21.05 5.60 -3.48
N ASP A 373 -22.10 5.06 -4.09
CA ASP A 373 -22.70 3.76 -3.71
C ASP A 373 -22.05 2.57 -4.46
N TYR A 374 -20.89 2.76 -5.09
CA TYR A 374 -20.26 1.72 -5.92
C TYR A 374 -20.02 0.40 -5.18
N LEU A 375 -19.74 0.43 -3.86
CA LEU A 375 -19.55 -0.78 -3.06
C LEU A 375 -20.78 -1.70 -3.02
N SER A 376 -21.98 -1.14 -3.16
CA SER A 376 -23.23 -1.90 -3.17
C SER A 376 -23.73 -2.24 -4.57
N THR A 377 -23.22 -1.57 -5.59
CA THR A 377 -23.76 -1.65 -6.95
C THR A 377 -22.80 -2.28 -7.96
N HIS A 378 -21.50 -2.29 -7.68
CA HIS A 378 -20.48 -2.76 -8.60
C HIS A 378 -19.47 -3.67 -7.92
N ALA A 379 -18.82 -4.50 -8.74
CA ALA A 379 -17.61 -5.21 -8.37
C ALA A 379 -16.42 -4.68 -9.18
N VAL A 380 -15.27 -4.62 -8.53
CA VAL A 380 -14.05 -4.08 -9.10
C VAL A 380 -12.92 -5.10 -8.93
N VAL A 381 -12.13 -5.29 -9.96
CA VAL A 381 -10.90 -6.05 -9.90
C VAL A 381 -9.76 -5.20 -10.43
N THR A 382 -8.60 -5.27 -9.78
CA THR A 382 -7.40 -4.58 -10.25
C THR A 382 -6.29 -5.56 -10.60
N ARG A 383 -5.35 -5.12 -11.41
CA ARG A 383 -4.15 -5.87 -11.73
C ARG A 383 -2.95 -4.92 -11.76
N ASN A 384 -1.92 -5.28 -11.01
CA ASN A 384 -0.67 -4.54 -10.91
C ASN A 384 0.41 -5.19 -11.79
N ARG A 385 1.41 -4.41 -12.18
CA ARG A 385 2.63 -4.87 -12.84
C ARG A 385 2.38 -5.69 -14.11
N VAL A 386 1.44 -5.24 -14.93
CA VAL A 386 1.14 -5.88 -16.22
C VAL A 386 2.16 -5.41 -17.25
N PRO A 387 2.92 -6.32 -17.88
CA PRO A 387 3.87 -5.95 -18.91
C PRO A 387 3.22 -5.18 -20.06
N ALA A 388 3.82 -4.06 -20.44
CA ALA A 388 3.33 -3.19 -21.50
C ALA A 388 4.50 -2.71 -22.37
N ARG A 389 4.31 -2.69 -23.68
CA ARG A 389 5.25 -2.14 -24.65
C ARG A 389 4.85 -0.76 -25.12
N ASP A 390 3.57 -0.46 -25.07
CA ASP A 390 2.99 0.82 -25.50
C ASP A 390 1.82 1.23 -24.61
N LEU A 391 1.99 2.36 -23.91
CA LEU A 391 0.94 2.96 -23.09
C LEU A 391 -0.28 3.35 -23.94
N ARG A 392 -0.07 3.91 -25.14
CA ARG A 392 -1.18 4.37 -25.98
C ARG A 392 -2.09 3.22 -26.40
N ALA A 393 -1.53 2.03 -26.66
CA ALA A 393 -2.33 0.84 -26.92
C ALA A 393 -3.23 0.49 -25.73
N ALA A 394 -2.69 0.52 -24.51
CA ALA A 394 -3.49 0.27 -23.29
C ALA A 394 -4.61 1.29 -23.12
N LEU A 395 -4.30 2.58 -23.26
CA LEU A 395 -5.29 3.66 -23.14
C LEU A 395 -6.38 3.56 -24.20
N THR A 396 -6.03 3.24 -25.45
CA THR A 396 -6.99 3.09 -26.57
C THR A 396 -7.94 1.92 -26.33
N VAL A 397 -7.42 0.76 -25.96
CA VAL A 397 -8.24 -0.43 -25.66
C VAL A 397 -9.14 -0.17 -24.45
N SER A 398 -8.61 0.40 -23.38
CA SER A 398 -9.35 0.79 -22.19
C SER A 398 -10.53 1.71 -22.54
N HIS A 399 -10.26 2.81 -23.25
CA HIS A 399 -11.26 3.78 -23.65
C HIS A 399 -12.38 3.15 -24.50
N ARG A 400 -12.02 2.36 -25.53
CA ARG A 400 -12.98 1.67 -26.40
C ARG A 400 -13.88 0.71 -25.62
N LEU A 401 -13.31 -0.11 -24.75
CA LEU A 401 -14.05 -1.07 -23.95
C LEU A 401 -15.00 -0.39 -22.96
N THR A 402 -14.63 0.76 -22.43
CA THR A 402 -15.46 1.56 -21.53
C THR A 402 -16.62 2.24 -22.28
N GLN A 403 -16.36 2.83 -23.46
CA GLN A 403 -17.41 3.49 -24.24
C GLN A 403 -18.48 2.52 -24.80
N GLN A 404 -18.16 1.25 -24.97
CA GLN A 404 -19.06 0.23 -25.51
C GLN A 404 -20.02 -0.35 -24.46
N ARG A 405 -19.92 0.07 -23.22
CA ARG A 405 -20.65 -0.54 -22.09
C ARG A 405 -21.24 0.52 -21.19
N ASP A 406 -22.50 0.31 -20.85
CA ASP A 406 -23.12 1.03 -19.75
C ASP A 406 -22.70 0.34 -18.43
N GLU A 407 -22.32 1.12 -17.44
CA GLU A 407 -22.03 0.66 -16.05
C GLU A 407 -20.91 -0.38 -15.92
N ALA A 408 -20.01 -0.45 -16.89
CA ALA A 408 -18.81 -1.29 -16.83
C ALA A 408 -17.68 -0.65 -17.63
N GLY A 409 -16.46 -0.80 -17.18
CA GLY A 409 -15.32 -0.23 -17.90
C GLY A 409 -13.99 -0.73 -17.41
N VAL A 410 -12.96 -0.25 -18.11
CA VAL A 410 -11.56 -0.48 -17.80
C VAL A 410 -10.87 0.86 -17.62
N VAL A 411 -10.06 1.02 -16.60
CA VAL A 411 -9.26 2.22 -16.36
C VAL A 411 -7.81 1.83 -16.16
N VAL A 412 -6.90 2.43 -16.92
CA VAL A 412 -5.45 2.32 -16.69
C VAL A 412 -5.08 3.21 -15.52
N LEU A 413 -4.61 2.63 -14.43
CA LEU A 413 -4.39 3.34 -13.16
C LEU A 413 -3.07 4.11 -13.12
N THR A 414 -2.02 3.49 -13.65
CA THR A 414 -0.68 4.10 -13.71
C THR A 414 0.20 3.32 -14.69
N GLU A 415 1.37 3.89 -14.98
CA GLU A 415 2.37 3.32 -15.87
C GLU A 415 3.79 3.56 -15.35
N ASP A 416 4.68 2.69 -15.76
CA ASP A 416 6.12 2.86 -15.59
C ASP A 416 6.86 2.33 -16.83
N MET A 417 6.56 2.93 -17.96
CA MET A 417 7.12 2.51 -19.27
C MET A 417 8.64 2.67 -19.32
N ALA A 418 9.17 3.70 -18.65
CA ALA A 418 10.59 4.00 -18.65
C ALA A 418 11.40 3.11 -17.69
N GLY A 419 10.81 2.66 -16.59
CA GLY A 419 11.49 1.88 -15.55
C GLY A 419 11.27 0.38 -15.70
N THR A 420 10.06 -0.07 -15.50
CA THR A 420 9.72 -1.51 -15.44
C THR A 420 9.03 -2.03 -16.70
N GLY A 421 8.59 -1.15 -17.61
CA GLY A 421 7.79 -1.53 -18.76
C GLY A 421 6.43 -2.11 -18.37
N THR A 422 5.78 -1.55 -17.37
CA THR A 422 4.51 -2.07 -16.85
C THR A 422 3.43 -1.01 -16.73
N ILE A 423 2.18 -1.45 -16.74
CA ILE A 423 1.00 -0.68 -16.38
C ILE A 423 0.26 -1.35 -15.23
N GLU A 424 -0.64 -0.61 -14.62
CA GLU A 424 -1.66 -1.12 -13.72
C GLU A 424 -3.04 -0.72 -14.23
N TYR A 425 -4.04 -1.55 -14.01
CA TYR A 425 -5.39 -1.24 -14.42
C TYR A 425 -6.43 -1.71 -13.40
N MET A 426 -7.62 -1.14 -13.46
CA MET A 426 -8.82 -1.66 -12.83
C MET A 426 -9.90 -1.95 -13.87
N VAL A 427 -10.78 -2.88 -13.52
CA VAL A 427 -12.00 -3.21 -14.26
C VAL A 427 -13.17 -3.17 -13.29
N TYR A 428 -14.25 -2.50 -13.67
CA TYR A 428 -15.47 -2.44 -12.87
C TYR A 428 -16.67 -2.91 -13.70
N ALA A 429 -17.65 -3.53 -13.04
CA ALA A 429 -18.90 -3.97 -13.62
C ALA A 429 -19.95 -4.18 -12.53
N ARG A 430 -21.22 -4.36 -12.90
CA ARG A 430 -22.34 -4.61 -11.96
C ARG A 430 -22.14 -5.82 -11.03
N ASN A 431 -21.27 -6.75 -11.37
CA ASN A 431 -20.95 -7.92 -10.54
C ASN A 431 -19.57 -8.47 -10.87
N LEU A 432 -19.04 -9.33 -10.00
CA LEU A 432 -17.70 -9.89 -10.14
C LEU A 432 -17.53 -10.72 -11.42
N SER A 433 -18.52 -11.51 -11.81
CA SER A 433 -18.44 -12.32 -13.04
C SER A 433 -18.28 -11.45 -14.28
N GLY A 434 -19.01 -10.33 -14.34
CA GLY A 434 -18.89 -9.31 -15.39
C GLY A 434 -17.53 -8.63 -15.39
N ALA A 435 -17.02 -8.23 -14.22
CA ALA A 435 -15.71 -7.61 -14.09
C ALA A 435 -14.59 -8.56 -14.55
N LEU A 436 -14.61 -9.82 -14.12
CA LEU A 436 -13.65 -10.84 -14.56
C LEU A 436 -13.74 -11.19 -16.06
N ALA A 437 -14.93 -11.20 -16.62
CA ALA A 437 -15.11 -11.41 -18.07
C ALA A 437 -14.53 -10.23 -18.87
N LEU A 438 -14.77 -9.01 -18.42
CA LEU A 438 -14.22 -7.81 -19.05
C LEU A 438 -12.70 -7.72 -18.86
N GLU A 439 -12.15 -8.13 -17.70
CA GLU A 439 -10.72 -8.24 -17.48
C GLU A 439 -10.05 -9.14 -18.52
N ARG A 440 -10.61 -10.35 -18.75
CA ARG A 440 -10.09 -11.28 -19.78
C ARG A 440 -10.18 -10.70 -21.19
N THR A 441 -11.24 -9.95 -21.47
CA THR A 441 -11.39 -9.28 -22.77
C THR A 441 -10.32 -8.21 -22.95
N PHE A 442 -10.11 -7.37 -21.94
CA PHE A 442 -9.07 -6.34 -21.97
C PHE A 442 -7.68 -6.94 -22.16
N GLN A 443 -7.32 -7.97 -21.39
CA GLN A 443 -6.02 -8.63 -21.51
C GLN A 443 -5.76 -9.14 -22.93
N ARG A 444 -6.72 -9.89 -23.48
CA ARG A 444 -6.59 -10.43 -24.86
C ARG A 444 -6.45 -9.32 -25.91
N GLU A 445 -7.28 -8.30 -25.84
CA GLU A 445 -7.27 -7.23 -26.85
C GLU A 445 -6.05 -6.32 -26.70
N PHE A 446 -5.57 -6.14 -25.47
CA PHE A 446 -4.32 -5.41 -25.21
C PHE A 446 -3.10 -6.18 -25.72
N GLU A 447 -3.03 -7.50 -25.52
CA GLU A 447 -1.97 -8.34 -26.09
C GLU A 447 -1.94 -8.23 -27.62
N MET A 448 -3.08 -8.37 -28.30
CA MET A 448 -3.19 -8.21 -29.75
C MET A 448 -2.75 -6.81 -30.25
N ALA A 449 -3.13 -5.77 -29.51
CA ALA A 449 -2.74 -4.39 -29.85
C ALA A 449 -1.22 -4.18 -29.72
N GLN A 450 -0.57 -4.79 -28.73
CA GLN A 450 0.90 -4.73 -28.56
C GLN A 450 1.66 -5.48 -29.66
N GLU A 451 1.12 -6.60 -30.15
CA GLU A 451 1.72 -7.37 -31.23
C GLU A 451 1.68 -6.61 -32.57
N SER A 452 0.58 -5.87 -32.82
CA SER A 452 0.44 -5.09 -34.04
C SER A 452 1.42 -3.91 -34.15
N VAL A 453 1.90 -3.38 -33.03
CA VAL A 453 2.91 -2.31 -32.99
C VAL A 453 4.34 -2.86 -33.19
N ALA A 454 4.55 -4.14 -32.91
CA ALA A 454 5.89 -4.76 -32.98
C ALA A 454 6.31 -5.21 -34.38
N VAL A 455 5.48 -5.07 -35.42
CA VAL A 455 5.82 -5.36 -36.82
C VAL A 455 6.23 -4.05 -37.51
N PRO A 456 7.53 -3.71 -37.63
CA PRO A 456 7.95 -2.65 -38.53
C PRO A 456 7.69 -3.10 -39.96
N GLY A 457 6.93 -2.32 -40.73
CA GLY A 457 6.78 -2.50 -42.16
C GLY A 457 8.11 -2.30 -42.91
#